data_b67ba8bd8d3fb618da8afdbc8c6027cc
#
_entry.id   b67ba8bd8d3fb618da8afdbc8c6027cc
#
_cell.length_a   1.000
_cell.length_b   1.000
_cell.length_c   1.000
_cell.angle_alpha   90.00
_cell.angle_beta   90.00
_cell.angle_gamma   90.00
#
_symmetry.space_group_name_H-M   'P 1'
#
loop_
_entity.id
_entity.type
_entity.pdbx_description
1 polymer ?
#
loop_
_entity_poly.entity_id
_entity_poly.type
_entity_poly.pdbx_seq_one_letter_code
_entity_poly.pdbx_strand_id
1 'polypeptide(L)'
;MGNPRCMSSLFASLFLAAVMTAAGAHAAPPSGLPASAAAWRAAAAADIEVAVQVTREHHPGVHDPNNPAFLANLDAARRHGLQLAAQVEDMAGYVAAVDGFNARIGDGHAGLAVRIDKTLLPKPRWPGFVTVWRGDGLYVHPAASGAAPARARLLACDGKPAEELIRTNVFAFQGRVAEPGQWWSEARKLFVDTHNPFIPRPRRCSFTLDGRTFDQVLAWRDIDSAAERQFAASSDGDARGVGMTEPRKNLYWVAMPTFHPNEAERAAYRALNREIADGRAHYLAADAFVVDLRKNGGGNSMWARDFARALWGASRVDAALAAFSARTEVWWRASPANTDYVAWMAAELDRQGQPDGAAWARTQAEGMRAALGHGELFHVERKEPDAAAAPPAAPVPAFERPVYVVVPGDCASACLDALDVFTRFPNTVLIGAPSSADSTYMEVRRHNLASGLAAVRVPNKMYVHRGRPDRQVYQAAILVTDPVWSVDTLLKVVESDLARRQPGR
;
A
#
# COMPACT_ATOMS: atom_id res chain seq x y z
N MET A 1 -2.81 -45.17 13.41
CA MET A 1 -4.18 -44.72 13.15
C MET A 1 -4.20 -43.22 13.38
N GLY A 2 -4.03 -42.45 12.31
CA GLY A 2 -3.86 -41.01 12.36
C GLY A 2 -5.20 -40.31 12.27
N ASN A 3 -5.44 -39.40 13.20
CA ASN A 3 -6.64 -38.58 13.27
C ASN A 3 -6.54 -37.46 12.23
N PRO A 4 -7.54 -37.20 11.37
CA PRO A 4 -7.53 -36.06 10.46
C PRO A 4 -7.82 -34.78 11.25
N ARG A 5 -6.94 -33.82 11.14
CA ARG A 5 -7.10 -32.44 11.67
C ARG A 5 -8.23 -31.74 10.93
N CYS A 6 -9.33 -31.51 11.63
CA CYS A 6 -10.41 -30.62 11.20
C CYS A 6 -9.90 -29.17 11.26
N MET A 7 -9.62 -28.58 10.10
CA MET A 7 -9.33 -27.15 9.99
C MET A 7 -10.63 -26.42 9.77
N SER A 8 -10.99 -25.58 10.74
CA SER A 8 -12.15 -24.72 10.72
C SER A 8 -12.08 -23.73 9.57
N SER A 9 -13.05 -23.76 8.68
CA SER A 9 -13.24 -22.79 7.58
C SER A 9 -13.83 -21.49 8.10
N LEU A 10 -13.01 -20.64 8.71
CA LEU A 10 -13.34 -19.25 9.00
C LEU A 10 -12.77 -18.38 7.88
N PHE A 11 -13.67 -17.79 7.09
CA PHE A 11 -13.46 -16.71 6.11
C PHE A 11 -12.00 -16.53 5.65
N ALA A 12 -11.54 -17.40 4.79
CA ALA A 12 -10.35 -17.16 3.99
C ALA A 12 -10.72 -16.19 2.84
N SER A 13 -10.89 -14.90 3.15
CA SER A 13 -10.61 -13.89 2.13
C SER A 13 -9.12 -13.95 1.88
N LEU A 14 -8.73 -14.95 1.07
CA LEU A 14 -7.36 -15.13 0.59
C LEU A 14 -7.03 -13.93 -0.31
N PHE A 15 -6.50 -12.87 0.28
CA PHE A 15 -5.74 -11.88 -0.45
C PHE A 15 -4.42 -12.51 -0.87
N LEU A 16 -4.48 -13.26 -1.96
CA LEU A 16 -3.27 -13.69 -2.65
C LEU A 16 -2.81 -12.52 -3.52
N ALA A 17 -2.10 -11.55 -2.94
CA ALA A 17 -1.24 -10.66 -3.70
C ALA A 17 0.00 -11.46 -4.14
N ALA A 18 -0.21 -12.58 -4.80
CA ALA A 18 0.83 -13.19 -5.60
C ALA A 18 1.09 -12.22 -6.76
N VAL A 19 2.31 -11.70 -6.85
CA VAL A 19 2.83 -11.21 -8.13
C VAL A 19 2.97 -12.44 -9.01
N MET A 20 1.83 -12.92 -9.53
CA MET A 20 1.81 -14.00 -10.48
C MET A 20 1.95 -13.39 -11.87
N THR A 21 3.02 -13.74 -12.54
CA THR A 21 3.14 -13.54 -13.97
C THR A 21 2.11 -14.45 -14.61
N ALA A 22 0.94 -13.90 -14.94
CA ALA A 22 -0.07 -14.62 -15.69
C ALA A 22 0.52 -15.04 -17.04
N ALA A 23 0.65 -16.33 -17.24
CA ALA A 23 0.84 -16.91 -18.58
C ALA A 23 -0.52 -16.90 -19.30
N GLY A 24 -1.07 -15.71 -19.53
CA GLY A 24 -2.09 -15.51 -20.56
C GLY A 24 -1.40 -15.56 -21.92
N ALA A 25 -2.07 -16.05 -22.98
CA ALA A 25 -1.55 -16.16 -24.34
C ALA A 25 -0.72 -14.92 -24.71
N HIS A 26 0.60 -15.08 -24.67
CA HIS A 26 1.55 -14.01 -24.93
C HIS A 26 1.60 -13.81 -26.45
N ALA A 27 1.01 -12.73 -26.94
CA ALA A 27 1.63 -12.10 -28.08
C ALA A 27 3.07 -11.80 -27.68
N ALA A 28 4.05 -12.29 -28.41
CA ALA A 28 5.45 -11.96 -28.18
C ALA A 28 5.57 -10.44 -28.08
N PRO A 29 6.31 -9.88 -27.11
CA PRO A 29 6.51 -8.44 -27.07
C PRO A 29 7.07 -7.99 -28.43
N PRO A 30 6.61 -6.86 -28.98
CA PRO A 30 7.20 -6.35 -30.20
C PRO A 30 8.70 -6.21 -29.98
N SER A 31 9.48 -6.67 -30.92
CA SER A 31 10.94 -6.68 -30.87
C SER A 31 11.48 -5.24 -30.94
N GLY A 32 11.64 -4.59 -29.79
CA GLY A 32 12.36 -3.33 -29.66
C GLY A 32 11.55 -2.18 -29.04
N LEU A 33 12.27 -1.30 -28.37
CA LEU A 33 11.75 -0.01 -27.88
C LEU A 33 11.42 0.91 -29.08
N PRO A 34 10.47 1.87 -28.94
CA PRO A 34 10.22 2.86 -29.95
C PRO A 34 11.49 3.63 -30.37
N ALA A 35 11.75 3.70 -31.68
CA ALA A 35 13.00 4.23 -32.21
C ALA A 35 13.01 5.77 -32.45
N SER A 36 11.87 6.44 -32.29
CA SER A 36 11.74 7.86 -32.52
C SER A 36 10.73 8.52 -31.59
N ALA A 37 10.82 9.84 -31.41
CA ALA A 37 9.85 10.62 -30.64
C ALA A 37 8.42 10.43 -31.14
N ALA A 38 8.22 10.32 -32.45
CA ALA A 38 6.89 10.05 -33.03
C ALA A 38 6.37 8.68 -32.63
N ALA A 39 7.23 7.66 -32.61
CA ALA A 39 6.87 6.30 -32.19
C ALA A 39 6.57 6.24 -30.68
N TRP A 40 7.32 6.97 -29.84
CA TRP A 40 7.05 7.09 -28.40
C TRP A 40 5.70 7.77 -28.12
N ARG A 41 5.38 8.87 -28.85
CA ARG A 41 4.06 9.52 -28.75
C ARG A 41 2.92 8.58 -29.13
N ALA A 42 3.07 7.86 -30.24
CA ALA A 42 2.07 6.91 -30.71
C ALA A 42 1.85 5.79 -29.71
N ALA A 43 2.92 5.22 -29.15
CA ALA A 43 2.84 4.16 -28.14
C ALA A 43 2.16 4.66 -26.86
N ALA A 44 2.54 5.84 -26.34
CA ALA A 44 1.93 6.41 -25.14
C ALA A 44 0.43 6.68 -25.33
N ALA A 45 0.03 7.25 -26.46
CA ALA A 45 -1.38 7.51 -26.76
C ALA A 45 -2.18 6.20 -26.90
N ALA A 46 -1.66 5.22 -27.64
CA ALA A 46 -2.32 3.94 -27.82
C ALA A 46 -2.49 3.17 -26.51
N ASP A 47 -1.45 3.13 -25.66
CA ASP A 47 -1.48 2.43 -24.39
C ASP A 47 -2.48 3.06 -23.41
N ILE A 48 -2.58 4.40 -23.38
CA ILE A 48 -3.58 5.11 -22.56
C ILE A 48 -5.00 4.82 -23.05
N GLU A 49 -5.24 4.82 -24.37
CA GLU A 49 -6.57 4.52 -24.93
C GLU A 49 -6.99 3.09 -24.60
N VAL A 50 -6.08 2.11 -24.75
CA VAL A 50 -6.37 0.72 -24.39
C VAL A 50 -6.61 0.60 -22.88
N ALA A 51 -5.86 1.30 -22.06
CA ALA A 51 -6.08 1.31 -20.60
C ALA A 51 -7.47 1.84 -20.23
N VAL A 52 -7.93 2.90 -20.88
CA VAL A 52 -9.28 3.45 -20.69
C VAL A 52 -10.35 2.44 -21.13
N GLN A 53 -10.18 1.84 -22.32
CA GLN A 53 -11.12 0.82 -22.83
C GLN A 53 -11.22 -0.37 -21.88
N VAL A 54 -10.10 -0.97 -21.51
CA VAL A 54 -10.04 -2.14 -20.60
C VAL A 54 -10.66 -1.79 -19.23
N THR A 55 -10.41 -0.58 -18.72
CA THR A 55 -11.02 -0.11 -17.47
C THR A 55 -12.53 0.04 -17.59
N ARG A 56 -13.04 0.62 -18.68
CA ARG A 56 -14.49 0.75 -18.94
C ARG A 56 -15.20 -0.61 -19.03
N GLU A 57 -14.57 -1.59 -19.64
CA GLU A 57 -15.16 -2.92 -19.85
C GLU A 57 -15.20 -3.76 -18.59
N HIS A 58 -14.15 -3.66 -17.76
CA HIS A 58 -13.88 -4.66 -16.73
C HIS A 58 -13.83 -4.14 -15.29
N HIS A 59 -13.65 -2.83 -15.09
CA HIS A 59 -13.52 -2.29 -13.73
C HIS A 59 -14.89 -2.20 -13.03
N PRO A 60 -15.04 -2.68 -11.77
CA PRO A 60 -16.31 -2.62 -11.05
C PRO A 60 -16.81 -1.20 -10.83
N GLY A 61 -15.91 -0.23 -10.66
CA GLY A 61 -16.24 1.18 -10.44
C GLY A 61 -17.06 1.84 -11.54
N VAL A 62 -17.08 1.27 -12.74
CA VAL A 62 -17.93 1.74 -13.86
C VAL A 62 -19.41 1.63 -13.52
N HIS A 63 -19.77 0.67 -12.67
CA HIS A 63 -21.14 0.34 -12.30
C HIS A 63 -21.37 0.48 -10.79
N ASP A 64 -20.48 1.17 -10.07
CA ASP A 64 -20.61 1.38 -8.63
C ASP A 64 -21.54 2.56 -8.34
N PRO A 65 -22.73 2.32 -7.76
CA PRO A 65 -23.69 3.40 -7.43
C PRO A 65 -23.15 4.35 -6.36
N ASN A 66 -22.15 3.92 -5.56
CA ASN A 66 -21.54 4.74 -4.52
C ASN A 66 -20.41 5.63 -5.06
N ASN A 67 -19.99 5.44 -6.31
CA ASN A 67 -18.95 6.25 -6.96
C ASN A 67 -19.39 6.76 -8.35
N PRO A 68 -20.44 7.59 -8.43
CA PRO A 68 -20.98 8.08 -9.72
C PRO A 68 -19.97 8.94 -10.50
N ALA A 69 -18.92 9.44 -9.84
CA ALA A 69 -17.87 10.23 -10.49
C ALA A 69 -16.81 9.36 -11.20
N PHE A 70 -16.83 8.03 -11.08
CA PHE A 70 -15.77 7.17 -11.59
C PHE A 70 -15.50 7.37 -13.09
N LEU A 71 -16.53 7.34 -13.92
CA LEU A 71 -16.38 7.53 -15.39
C LEU A 71 -15.89 8.94 -15.74
N ALA A 72 -16.38 9.97 -15.07
CA ALA A 72 -15.91 11.34 -15.28
C ALA A 72 -14.43 11.52 -14.91
N ASN A 73 -13.98 10.88 -13.83
CA ASN A 73 -12.58 10.85 -13.42
C ASN A 73 -11.71 10.09 -14.42
N LEU A 74 -12.17 8.96 -14.93
CA LEU A 74 -11.47 8.19 -15.97
C LEU A 74 -11.33 9.00 -17.26
N ASP A 75 -12.37 9.74 -17.67
CA ASP A 75 -12.33 10.62 -18.83
C ASP A 75 -11.37 11.81 -18.62
N ALA A 76 -11.34 12.36 -17.42
CA ALA A 76 -10.36 13.40 -17.08
C ALA A 76 -8.92 12.87 -17.11
N ALA A 77 -8.71 11.66 -16.60
CA ALA A 77 -7.42 10.95 -16.66
C ALA A 77 -7.00 10.72 -18.12
N ARG A 78 -7.92 10.23 -18.97
CA ARG A 78 -7.69 10.04 -20.41
C ARG A 78 -7.23 11.34 -21.07
N ARG A 79 -8.01 12.43 -20.93
CA ARG A 79 -7.67 13.74 -21.54
C ARG A 79 -6.30 14.22 -21.10
N HIS A 80 -6.00 14.16 -19.80
CA HIS A 80 -4.71 14.56 -19.26
C HIS A 80 -3.57 13.67 -19.78
N GLY A 81 -3.73 12.35 -19.73
CA GLY A 81 -2.74 11.42 -20.25
C GLY A 81 -2.41 11.63 -21.72
N LEU A 82 -3.44 11.86 -22.57
CA LEU A 82 -3.24 12.14 -24.01
C LEU A 82 -2.56 13.48 -24.25
N GLN A 83 -2.81 14.52 -23.43
CA GLN A 83 -2.09 15.80 -23.50
C GLN A 83 -0.60 15.61 -23.20
N LEU A 84 -0.25 14.78 -22.21
CA LEU A 84 1.14 14.43 -21.93
C LEU A 84 1.73 13.56 -23.05
N ALA A 85 1.00 12.55 -23.52
CA ALA A 85 1.44 11.66 -24.60
C ALA A 85 1.84 12.42 -25.89
N ALA A 86 1.12 13.48 -26.22
CA ALA A 86 1.42 14.33 -27.40
C ALA A 86 2.79 15.03 -27.31
N GLN A 87 3.39 15.11 -26.12
CA GLN A 87 4.66 15.77 -25.86
C GLN A 87 5.79 14.80 -25.52
N VAL A 88 5.52 13.47 -25.55
CA VAL A 88 6.52 12.44 -25.27
C VAL A 88 7.57 12.41 -26.38
N GLU A 89 8.83 12.41 -26.02
CA GLU A 89 9.95 12.33 -26.95
C GLU A 89 10.78 11.05 -26.80
N ASP A 90 10.73 10.46 -25.59
CA ASP A 90 11.57 9.34 -25.19
C ASP A 90 10.89 8.46 -24.13
N MET A 91 11.64 7.51 -23.62
CA MET A 91 11.24 6.58 -22.58
C MET A 91 10.85 7.26 -21.26
N ALA A 92 11.60 8.30 -20.84
CA ALA A 92 11.32 9.01 -19.59
C ALA A 92 10.01 9.80 -19.72
N GLY A 93 9.77 10.43 -20.86
CA GLY A 93 8.50 11.07 -21.19
C GLY A 93 7.33 10.10 -21.23
N TYR A 94 7.52 8.87 -21.76
CA TYR A 94 6.49 7.82 -21.73
C TYR A 94 6.12 7.45 -20.31
N VAL A 95 7.11 7.16 -19.45
CA VAL A 95 6.88 6.83 -18.03
C VAL A 95 6.12 7.95 -17.35
N ALA A 96 6.54 9.20 -17.55
CA ALA A 96 5.90 10.37 -16.97
C ALA A 96 4.45 10.56 -17.46
N ALA A 97 4.15 10.31 -18.74
CA ALA A 97 2.78 10.38 -19.26
C ALA A 97 1.88 9.30 -18.64
N VAL A 98 2.39 8.08 -18.46
CA VAL A 98 1.71 7.00 -17.76
C VAL A 98 1.45 7.36 -16.30
N ASP A 99 2.44 7.91 -15.61
CA ASP A 99 2.31 8.32 -14.21
C ASP A 99 1.28 9.44 -14.05
N GLY A 100 1.29 10.44 -14.93
CA GLY A 100 0.30 11.52 -14.95
C GLY A 100 -1.12 11.03 -15.24
N PHE A 101 -1.29 10.03 -16.10
CA PHE A 101 -2.58 9.36 -16.33
C PHE A 101 -3.03 8.63 -15.05
N ASN A 102 -2.16 7.84 -14.43
CA ASN A 102 -2.48 7.07 -13.22
C ASN A 102 -2.88 7.96 -12.04
N ALA A 103 -2.17 9.08 -11.84
CA ALA A 103 -2.46 10.01 -10.75
C ALA A 103 -3.88 10.61 -10.82
N ARG A 104 -4.48 10.67 -12.02
CA ARG A 104 -5.83 11.21 -12.24
C ARG A 104 -6.95 10.19 -12.10
N ILE A 105 -6.68 8.87 -12.21
CA ILE A 105 -7.70 7.83 -12.00
C ILE A 105 -8.20 7.85 -10.56
N GLY A 106 -7.32 8.13 -9.60
CA GLY A 106 -7.66 8.22 -8.19
C GLY A 106 -7.95 6.87 -7.52
N ASP A 107 -7.54 5.76 -8.14
CA ASP A 107 -7.60 4.41 -7.59
C ASP A 107 -6.20 3.77 -7.60
N GLY A 108 -5.70 3.36 -6.44
CA GLY A 108 -4.38 2.73 -6.30
C GLY A 108 -4.26 1.36 -6.98
N HIS A 109 -5.39 0.71 -7.22
CA HIS A 109 -5.45 -0.62 -7.83
C HIS A 109 -5.70 -0.60 -9.34
N ALA A 110 -6.02 0.55 -9.94
CA ALA A 110 -6.25 0.73 -11.38
C ALA A 110 -5.09 1.46 -12.08
N GLY A 111 -5.12 1.49 -13.41
CA GLY A 111 -4.19 2.24 -14.26
C GLY A 111 -3.12 1.38 -14.92
N LEU A 112 -2.07 2.01 -15.42
CA LEU A 112 -0.97 1.38 -16.14
C LEU A 112 0.19 1.04 -15.20
N ALA A 113 0.74 -0.15 -15.35
CA ALA A 113 1.99 -0.56 -14.72
C ALA A 113 3.07 -0.65 -15.80
N VAL A 114 4.04 0.25 -15.77
CA VAL A 114 5.19 0.26 -16.69
C VAL A 114 5.99 -1.03 -16.52
N ARG A 115 6.40 -1.63 -17.63
CA ARG A 115 7.17 -2.89 -17.71
C ARG A 115 8.55 -2.70 -18.34
N ILE A 116 8.93 -1.48 -18.63
CA ILE A 116 10.25 -1.14 -19.13
C ILE A 116 11.29 -1.50 -18.07
N ASP A 117 12.38 -2.13 -18.48
CA ASP A 117 13.49 -2.42 -17.58
C ASP A 117 14.06 -1.09 -17.03
N LYS A 118 14.06 -0.98 -15.71
CA LYS A 118 14.54 0.22 -15.01
C LYS A 118 16.00 0.55 -15.30
N THR A 119 16.80 -0.44 -15.69
CA THR A 119 18.21 -0.24 -16.05
C THR A 119 18.40 0.54 -17.35
N LEU A 120 17.35 0.61 -18.18
CA LEU A 120 17.33 1.38 -19.43
C LEU A 120 16.95 2.85 -19.20
N LEU A 121 16.37 3.18 -18.04
CA LEU A 121 16.01 4.54 -17.69
C LEU A 121 17.26 5.33 -17.25
N PRO A 122 17.30 6.65 -17.51
CA PRO A 122 18.34 7.49 -16.96
C PRO A 122 18.39 7.40 -15.44
N LYS A 123 19.60 7.43 -14.86
CA LYS A 123 19.73 7.45 -13.41
C LYS A 123 19.04 8.68 -12.82
N PRO A 124 18.17 8.51 -11.82
CA PRO A 124 17.56 9.66 -11.15
C PRO A 124 18.62 10.58 -10.55
N ARG A 125 18.27 11.88 -10.40
CA ARG A 125 19.14 12.88 -9.80
C ARG A 125 18.56 13.41 -8.50
N TRP A 126 19.44 13.92 -7.64
CA TRP A 126 19.10 14.53 -6.37
C TRP A 126 20.03 15.71 -6.05
N PRO A 127 19.66 16.66 -5.18
CA PRO A 127 20.48 17.83 -4.88
C PRO A 127 21.50 17.60 -3.74
N GLY A 128 21.76 16.34 -3.34
CA GLY A 128 22.69 16.01 -2.26
C GLY A 128 22.08 15.96 -0.86
N PHE A 129 20.77 16.05 -0.75
CA PHE A 129 20.02 15.84 0.48
C PHE A 129 18.67 15.18 0.18
N VAL A 130 18.10 14.53 1.19
CA VAL A 130 16.74 14.00 1.17
C VAL A 130 15.86 14.76 2.15
N THR A 131 14.56 14.76 1.90
CA THR A 131 13.58 15.44 2.75
C THR A 131 12.51 14.49 3.23
N VAL A 132 11.81 14.88 4.30
CA VAL A 132 10.67 14.16 4.85
C VAL A 132 9.55 15.13 5.18
N TRP A 133 8.32 14.75 4.87
CA TRP A 133 7.14 15.48 5.32
C TRP A 133 6.80 15.08 6.75
N ARG A 134 6.51 16.07 7.61
CA ARG A 134 6.18 15.83 9.03
C ARG A 134 4.96 16.62 9.49
N GLY A 135 3.89 16.48 8.70
CA GLY A 135 2.57 17.03 9.04
C GLY A 135 2.35 18.48 8.62
N ASP A 136 3.30 19.37 8.91
CA ASP A 136 3.20 20.82 8.65
C ASP A 136 4.22 21.34 7.65
N GLY A 137 5.13 20.48 7.18
CA GLY A 137 6.18 20.90 6.25
C GLY A 137 7.13 19.80 5.81
N LEU A 138 7.97 20.16 4.84
CA LEU A 138 9.01 19.31 4.31
C LEU A 138 10.36 19.70 4.94
N TYR A 139 11.00 18.77 5.63
CA TYR A 139 12.23 18.97 6.40
C TYR A 139 13.39 18.20 5.79
N VAL A 140 14.59 18.78 5.83
CA VAL A 140 15.83 18.09 5.45
C VAL A 140 16.12 16.99 6.45
N HIS A 141 16.25 15.74 5.96
CA HIS A 141 16.54 14.59 6.80
C HIS A 141 18.00 14.62 7.30
N PRO A 142 18.27 14.36 8.57
CA PRO A 142 19.62 14.47 9.16
C PRO A 142 20.69 13.56 8.57
N ALA A 143 20.31 12.46 7.90
CA ALA A 143 21.27 11.62 7.19
C ALA A 143 21.86 12.28 5.94
N ALA A 144 21.33 13.44 5.52
CA ALA A 144 21.83 14.17 4.37
C ALA A 144 23.21 14.79 4.67
N SER A 145 24.17 14.54 3.81
CA SER A 145 25.50 15.10 3.92
C SER A 145 25.63 16.44 3.20
N GLY A 146 25.65 17.53 3.95
CA GLY A 146 26.37 18.73 3.55
C GLY A 146 25.71 19.71 2.57
N ALA A 147 24.71 19.33 1.76
CA ALA A 147 24.15 20.25 0.76
C ALA A 147 23.09 21.21 1.34
N ALA A 148 22.39 20.81 2.39
CA ALA A 148 21.48 21.67 3.16
C ALA A 148 21.54 21.26 4.63
N PRO A 149 21.37 22.21 5.57
CA PRO A 149 21.41 21.89 7.01
C PRO A 149 20.31 20.91 7.40
N ALA A 150 20.68 19.92 8.20
CA ALA A 150 19.74 18.96 8.79
C ALA A 150 18.61 19.68 9.54
N ARG A 151 17.39 19.15 9.44
CA ARG A 151 16.17 19.69 10.06
C ARG A 151 15.69 21.05 9.51
N ALA A 152 16.37 21.63 8.50
CA ALA A 152 15.89 22.83 7.87
C ALA A 152 14.54 22.56 7.18
N ARG A 153 13.57 23.46 7.38
CA ARG A 153 12.25 23.39 6.76
C ARG A 153 12.28 24.11 5.44
N LEU A 154 11.80 23.45 4.39
CA LEU A 154 11.63 24.07 3.08
C LEU A 154 10.48 25.09 3.11
N LEU A 155 10.74 26.29 2.59
CA LEU A 155 9.73 27.35 2.43
C LEU A 155 9.24 27.42 0.98
N ALA A 156 10.15 27.58 0.05
CA ALA A 156 9.85 27.80 -1.37
C ALA A 156 11.02 27.36 -2.23
N CYS A 157 10.78 27.07 -3.52
CA CYS A 157 11.83 27.00 -4.53
C CYS A 157 11.41 27.80 -5.80
N ASP A 158 12.35 28.53 -6.37
CA ASP A 158 12.14 29.35 -7.57
C ASP A 158 10.89 30.23 -7.47
N GLY A 159 10.62 30.79 -6.27
CA GLY A 159 9.48 31.65 -5.96
C GLY A 159 8.17 30.95 -5.68
N LYS A 160 8.09 29.61 -5.77
CA LYS A 160 6.88 28.83 -5.49
C LYS A 160 6.92 28.21 -4.11
N PRO A 161 5.86 28.32 -3.30
CA PRO A 161 5.76 27.66 -1.99
C PRO A 161 5.98 26.15 -2.08
N ALA A 162 6.55 25.55 -1.01
CA ALA A 162 6.85 24.13 -0.96
C ALA A 162 5.62 23.24 -1.21
N GLU A 163 4.49 23.59 -0.62
CA GLU A 163 3.25 22.83 -0.78
C GLU A 163 2.72 22.86 -2.22
N GLU A 164 2.80 24.03 -2.89
CA GLU A 164 2.43 24.16 -4.31
C GLU A 164 3.32 23.27 -5.18
N LEU A 165 4.64 23.28 -4.93
CA LEU A 165 5.58 22.44 -5.67
C LEU A 165 5.31 20.94 -5.45
N ILE A 166 4.99 20.52 -4.23
CA ILE A 166 4.63 19.13 -3.96
C ILE A 166 3.37 18.74 -4.75
N ARG A 167 2.34 19.60 -4.78
CA ARG A 167 1.11 19.35 -5.55
C ARG A 167 1.38 19.28 -7.06
N THR A 168 2.18 20.16 -7.60
CA THR A 168 2.42 20.26 -9.05
C THR A 168 3.50 19.31 -9.56
N ASN A 169 4.53 19.03 -8.76
CA ASN A 169 5.68 18.23 -9.21
C ASN A 169 5.64 16.79 -8.70
N VAL A 170 4.93 16.53 -7.60
CA VAL A 170 4.80 15.16 -7.06
C VAL A 170 3.41 14.62 -7.35
N PHE A 171 2.36 15.21 -6.76
CA PHE A 171 1.01 14.66 -6.86
C PHE A 171 0.36 14.77 -8.24
N ALA A 172 0.89 15.57 -9.14
CA ALA A 172 0.47 15.58 -10.54
C ALA A 172 0.84 14.26 -11.28
N PHE A 173 1.84 13.52 -10.77
CA PHE A 173 2.37 12.32 -11.42
C PHE A 173 2.37 11.09 -10.52
N GLN A 174 2.19 11.22 -9.22
CA GLN A 174 2.20 10.06 -8.31
C GLN A 174 1.44 10.36 -7.02
N GLY A 175 0.93 9.30 -6.40
CA GLY A 175 0.17 9.42 -5.16
C GLY A 175 -1.20 10.08 -5.34
N ARG A 176 -1.83 10.37 -4.23
CA ARG A 176 -3.17 10.97 -4.14
C ARG A 176 -3.15 12.12 -3.14
N VAL A 177 -3.23 13.34 -3.65
CA VAL A 177 -3.11 14.58 -2.87
C VAL A 177 -4.15 14.72 -1.74
N ALA A 178 -5.33 14.09 -1.90
CA ALA A 178 -6.40 14.12 -0.92
C ALA A 178 -6.15 13.20 0.29
N GLU A 179 -5.14 12.32 0.24
CA GLU A 179 -4.83 11.38 1.29
C GLU A 179 -3.67 11.89 2.15
N PRO A 180 -3.92 12.25 3.42
CA PRO A 180 -2.88 12.82 4.30
C PRO A 180 -1.63 11.94 4.41
N GLY A 181 -1.79 10.60 4.49
CA GLY A 181 -0.65 9.68 4.55
C GLY A 181 0.26 9.75 3.33
N GLN A 182 -0.31 10.02 2.16
CA GLN A 182 0.47 10.15 0.92
C GLN A 182 1.43 11.36 0.96
N TRP A 183 1.13 12.40 1.72
CA TRP A 183 2.07 13.49 1.94
C TRP A 183 3.32 13.00 2.70
N TRP A 184 3.15 12.11 3.67
CA TRP A 184 4.26 11.56 4.46
C TRP A 184 5.15 10.63 3.63
N SER A 185 4.58 9.88 2.69
CA SER A 185 5.32 8.95 1.84
C SER A 185 5.85 9.59 0.56
N GLU A 186 5.07 10.45 -0.09
CA GLU A 186 5.35 10.91 -1.45
C GLU A 186 6.06 12.27 -1.50
N ALA A 187 5.75 13.23 -0.60
CA ALA A 187 6.25 14.61 -0.70
C ALA A 187 7.79 14.68 -0.74
N ARG A 188 8.49 13.74 -0.12
CA ARG A 188 9.96 13.62 -0.14
C ARG A 188 10.54 13.47 -1.56
N LYS A 189 9.74 13.04 -2.52
CA LYS A 189 10.15 12.86 -3.92
C LYS A 189 10.27 14.17 -4.69
N LEU A 190 9.90 15.31 -4.09
CA LEU A 190 10.12 16.64 -4.69
C LEU A 190 11.58 16.86 -5.13
N PHE A 191 12.53 16.27 -4.39
CA PHE A 191 13.95 16.35 -4.68
C PHE A 191 14.53 15.09 -5.33
N VAL A 192 13.70 14.34 -6.07
CA VAL A 192 14.10 13.23 -6.92
C VAL A 192 13.71 13.54 -8.35
N ASP A 193 14.72 13.89 -9.18
CA ASP A 193 14.52 14.10 -10.61
C ASP A 193 14.64 12.77 -11.35
N THR A 194 13.51 12.24 -11.80
CA THR A 194 13.42 11.01 -12.62
C THR A 194 13.48 11.31 -14.12
N HIS A 195 13.95 12.48 -14.50
CA HIS A 195 13.96 12.98 -15.89
C HIS A 195 12.55 13.15 -16.48
N ASN A 196 11.54 13.41 -15.63
CA ASN A 196 10.22 13.75 -16.10
C ASN A 196 10.24 15.09 -16.83
N PRO A 197 10.00 15.14 -18.16
CA PRO A 197 10.12 16.36 -18.95
C PRO A 197 9.04 17.39 -18.64
N PHE A 198 7.96 17.00 -17.96
CA PHE A 198 6.83 17.86 -17.63
C PHE A 198 7.01 18.62 -16.31
N ILE A 199 8.08 18.32 -15.56
CA ILE A 199 8.37 18.91 -14.25
C ILE A 199 9.63 19.78 -14.34
N PRO A 200 9.56 21.11 -14.13
CA PRO A 200 10.75 21.92 -14.01
C PRO A 200 11.52 21.56 -12.74
N ARG A 201 12.80 21.24 -12.90
CA ARG A 201 13.68 20.93 -11.79
C ARG A 201 13.99 22.19 -10.98
N PRO A 202 13.75 22.21 -9.64
CA PRO A 202 14.07 23.37 -8.79
C PRO A 202 15.57 23.74 -8.87
N ARG A 203 15.88 25.04 -8.88
CA ARG A 203 17.25 25.55 -8.97
C ARG A 203 17.73 26.25 -7.70
N ARG A 204 16.86 27.03 -7.07
CA ARG A 204 17.14 27.72 -5.82
C ARG A 204 15.97 27.56 -4.88
N CYS A 205 16.27 27.17 -3.63
CA CYS A 205 15.24 27.03 -2.61
C CYS A 205 15.58 27.84 -1.37
N SER A 206 14.55 28.35 -0.71
CA SER A 206 14.63 29.01 0.59
C SER A 206 14.23 28.06 1.69
N PHE A 207 15.00 28.03 2.76
CA PHE A 207 14.78 27.22 3.95
C PHE A 207 14.76 28.07 5.21
N THR A 208 14.17 27.55 6.28
CA THR A 208 14.30 28.11 7.63
C THR A 208 14.83 27.07 8.61
N LEU A 209 15.71 27.51 9.50
CA LEU A 209 16.25 26.71 10.62
C LEU A 209 16.46 27.65 11.81
N ASP A 210 15.94 27.27 12.96
CA ASP A 210 16.05 28.04 14.22
C ASP A 210 15.67 29.53 14.05
N GLY A 211 14.58 29.77 13.30
CA GLY A 211 14.06 31.11 13.03
C GLY A 211 14.85 31.93 11.99
N ARG A 212 15.90 31.38 11.42
CA ARG A 212 16.71 32.03 10.36
C ARG A 212 16.38 31.48 8.99
N THR A 213 16.12 32.34 8.04
CA THR A 213 15.90 31.99 6.65
C THR A 213 17.20 32.12 5.86
N PHE A 214 17.45 31.17 4.94
CA PHE A 214 18.59 31.19 4.03
C PHE A 214 18.21 30.56 2.69
N ASP A 215 18.93 30.94 1.64
CA ASP A 215 18.78 30.40 0.30
C ASP A 215 19.85 29.37 -0.01
N GLN A 216 19.47 28.35 -0.75
CA GLN A 216 20.34 27.28 -1.24
C GLN A 216 20.19 27.12 -2.76
N VAL A 217 21.30 27.25 -3.49
CA VAL A 217 21.36 26.86 -4.91
C VAL A 217 21.55 25.35 -4.97
N LEU A 218 20.73 24.67 -5.76
CA LEU A 218 20.72 23.22 -5.84
C LEU A 218 21.68 22.72 -6.93
N ALA A 219 22.63 21.87 -6.55
CA ALA A 219 23.55 21.17 -7.43
C ALA A 219 23.08 19.72 -7.61
N TRP A 220 22.38 19.45 -8.71
CA TRP A 220 21.83 18.13 -9.00
C TRP A 220 22.90 17.19 -9.53
N ARG A 221 22.93 15.98 -8.98
CA ARG A 221 23.83 14.89 -9.34
C ARG A 221 23.11 13.56 -9.37
N ASP A 222 23.65 12.58 -10.07
CA ASP A 222 23.06 11.25 -10.15
C ASP A 222 22.98 10.60 -8.75
N ILE A 223 21.92 9.87 -8.51
CA ILE A 223 21.75 9.07 -7.29
C ILE A 223 22.78 7.94 -7.29
N ASP A 224 23.54 7.85 -6.22
CA ASP A 224 24.47 6.77 -5.93
C ASP A 224 23.95 5.88 -4.78
N SER A 225 24.67 4.80 -4.46
CA SER A 225 24.29 3.88 -3.39
C SER A 225 24.24 4.55 -2.00
N ALA A 226 24.96 5.65 -1.78
CA ALA A 226 24.87 6.41 -0.53
C ALA A 226 23.56 7.20 -0.47
N ALA A 227 23.16 7.82 -1.58
CA ALA A 227 21.87 8.49 -1.71
C ALA A 227 20.70 7.50 -1.52
N GLU A 228 20.77 6.31 -2.14
CA GLU A 228 19.74 5.27 -1.97
C GLU A 228 19.55 4.88 -0.50
N ARG A 229 20.64 4.70 0.26
CA ARG A 229 20.57 4.45 1.70
C ARG A 229 19.94 5.60 2.47
N GLN A 230 20.24 6.86 2.09
CA GLN A 230 19.61 8.02 2.72
C GLN A 230 18.10 8.10 2.43
N PHE A 231 17.68 7.79 1.19
CA PHE A 231 16.27 7.70 0.85
C PHE A 231 15.57 6.60 1.65
N ALA A 232 16.16 5.41 1.77
CA ALA A 232 15.64 4.34 2.61
C ALA A 232 15.53 4.77 4.08
N ALA A 233 16.59 5.35 4.65
CA ALA A 233 16.59 5.83 6.03
C ALA A 233 15.56 6.93 6.28
N SER A 234 15.28 7.79 5.30
CA SER A 234 14.28 8.87 5.42
C SER A 234 12.84 8.36 5.44
N SER A 235 12.58 7.20 4.83
CA SER A 235 11.26 6.55 4.79
C SER A 235 11.09 5.58 5.97
N ASP A 236 12.05 4.69 6.10
CA ASP A 236 11.92 3.48 6.89
C ASP A 236 12.65 3.59 8.24
N GLY A 237 13.52 4.60 8.38
CA GLY A 237 14.41 4.72 9.52
C GLY A 237 15.31 3.49 9.66
N ASP A 238 15.30 2.91 10.84
CA ASP A 238 15.97 1.66 11.19
C ASP A 238 14.98 0.49 11.32
N ALA A 239 13.91 0.48 10.51
CA ALA A 239 12.90 -0.58 10.51
C ALA A 239 13.53 -1.97 10.38
N ARG A 240 13.09 -2.88 11.24
CA ARG A 240 13.66 -4.24 11.38
C ARG A 240 12.92 -5.24 10.50
N GLY A 241 13.55 -6.40 10.28
CA GLY A 241 12.89 -7.57 9.70
C GLY A 241 11.82 -8.14 10.64
N VAL A 242 11.01 -9.06 10.12
CA VAL A 242 9.94 -9.73 10.89
C VAL A 242 10.49 -10.37 12.15
N GLY A 243 9.89 -10.06 13.28
CA GLY A 243 10.27 -10.65 14.58
C GLY A 243 9.92 -9.76 15.78
N MET A 244 10.32 -10.20 16.96
CA MET A 244 10.09 -9.50 18.21
C MET A 244 11.41 -9.25 18.95
N THR A 245 11.51 -8.11 19.61
CA THR A 245 12.63 -7.76 20.50
C THR A 245 12.09 -7.06 21.75
N GLU A 246 12.88 -7.02 22.82
CA GLU A 246 12.58 -6.33 24.06
C GLU A 246 13.56 -5.16 24.24
N PRO A 247 13.33 -3.99 23.62
CA PRO A 247 14.24 -2.84 23.68
C PRO A 247 14.28 -2.17 25.06
N ARG A 248 13.27 -2.39 25.88
CA ARG A 248 13.16 -1.99 27.29
C ARG A 248 12.52 -3.13 28.08
N LYS A 249 12.84 -3.27 29.34
CA LYS A 249 12.26 -4.31 30.19
C LYS A 249 10.73 -4.27 30.14
N ASN A 250 10.12 -5.41 29.87
CA ASN A 250 8.66 -5.60 29.73
C ASN A 250 7.99 -4.78 28.61
N LEU A 251 8.75 -4.22 27.66
CA LEU A 251 8.23 -3.56 26.48
C LEU A 251 8.69 -4.30 25.23
N TYR A 252 7.75 -4.87 24.48
CA TYR A 252 8.01 -5.72 23.33
C TYR A 252 7.78 -4.96 22.02
N TRP A 253 8.77 -5.03 21.13
CA TRP A 253 8.74 -4.43 19.81
C TRP A 253 8.58 -5.51 18.75
N VAL A 254 7.43 -5.54 18.09
CA VAL A 254 7.07 -6.49 17.05
C VAL A 254 7.17 -5.80 15.70
N ALA A 255 8.14 -6.19 14.88
CA ALA A 255 8.31 -5.67 13.52
C ALA A 255 7.52 -6.50 12.51
N MET A 256 6.66 -5.83 11.75
CA MET A 256 5.83 -6.42 10.69
C MET A 256 5.98 -5.63 9.38
N PRO A 257 7.19 -5.61 8.77
CA PRO A 257 7.53 -4.70 7.68
C PRO A 257 6.88 -5.04 6.34
N THR A 258 6.26 -6.20 6.20
CA THR A 258 5.62 -6.65 4.97
C THR A 258 4.54 -7.67 5.24
N PHE A 259 3.42 -7.60 4.52
CA PHE A 259 2.43 -8.68 4.45
C PHE A 259 2.51 -9.46 3.13
N HIS A 260 3.60 -9.25 2.38
CA HIS A 260 3.99 -10.08 1.23
C HIS A 260 5.33 -10.80 1.51
N PRO A 261 5.37 -11.65 2.57
CA PRO A 261 6.63 -12.23 3.07
C PRO A 261 7.17 -13.31 2.12
N ASN A 262 8.50 -13.36 2.02
CA ASN A 262 9.22 -14.49 1.45
C ASN A 262 9.17 -15.70 2.42
N GLU A 263 9.80 -16.85 2.05
CA GLU A 263 9.70 -18.06 2.86
C GLU A 263 10.33 -17.90 4.26
N ALA A 264 11.46 -17.23 4.36
CA ALA A 264 12.12 -16.98 5.65
C ALA A 264 11.27 -16.07 6.55
N GLU A 265 10.68 -15.02 5.97
CA GLU A 265 9.78 -14.11 6.69
C GLU A 265 8.47 -14.81 7.11
N ARG A 266 7.91 -15.71 6.27
CA ARG A 266 6.77 -16.56 6.66
C ARG A 266 7.09 -17.46 7.86
N ALA A 267 8.29 -18.04 7.87
CA ALA A 267 8.75 -18.84 9.01
C ALA A 267 8.90 -17.98 10.27
N ALA A 268 9.43 -16.76 10.13
CA ALA A 268 9.56 -15.80 11.23
C ALA A 268 8.20 -15.39 11.82
N TYR A 269 7.20 -15.08 10.97
CA TYR A 269 5.83 -14.80 11.43
C TYR A 269 5.22 -15.98 12.21
N ARG A 270 5.36 -17.20 11.69
CA ARG A 270 4.88 -18.40 12.38
C ARG A 270 5.58 -18.62 13.72
N ALA A 271 6.89 -18.35 13.80
CA ALA A 271 7.65 -18.45 15.03
C ALA A 271 7.21 -17.39 16.06
N LEU A 272 7.09 -16.13 15.64
CA LEU A 272 6.59 -15.01 16.45
C LEU A 272 5.23 -15.33 17.08
N ASN A 273 4.27 -15.80 16.28
CA ASN A 273 2.93 -16.08 16.75
C ASN A 273 2.90 -17.26 17.75
N ARG A 274 3.73 -18.29 17.51
CA ARG A 274 3.89 -19.41 18.47
C ARG A 274 4.55 -18.92 19.76
N GLU A 275 5.60 -18.14 19.69
CA GLU A 275 6.29 -17.59 20.85
C GLU A 275 5.33 -16.83 21.77
N ILE A 276 4.47 -15.96 21.21
CA ILE A 276 3.48 -15.20 21.98
C ILE A 276 2.41 -16.13 22.56
N ALA A 277 1.94 -17.12 21.80
CA ALA A 277 0.91 -18.04 22.24
C ALA A 277 1.42 -18.97 23.36
N ASP A 278 2.61 -19.53 23.21
CA ASP A 278 3.23 -20.45 24.17
C ASP A 278 3.68 -19.72 25.44
N GLY A 279 4.25 -18.51 25.29
CA GLY A 279 4.68 -17.64 26.38
C GLY A 279 3.60 -16.72 26.94
N ARG A 280 2.32 -16.99 26.68
CA ARG A 280 1.21 -16.07 26.94
C ARG A 280 1.19 -15.48 28.35
N ALA A 281 1.38 -16.30 29.38
CA ALA A 281 1.38 -15.83 30.77
C ALA A 281 2.45 -14.76 31.04
N HIS A 282 3.63 -14.94 30.42
CA HIS A 282 4.72 -13.97 30.46
C HIS A 282 4.35 -12.65 29.75
N TYR A 283 3.84 -12.75 28.53
CA TYR A 283 3.51 -11.58 27.71
C TYR A 283 2.32 -10.78 28.24
N LEU A 284 1.37 -11.42 28.93
CA LEU A 284 0.27 -10.71 29.60
C LEU A 284 0.75 -9.76 30.72
N ALA A 285 1.94 -9.99 31.27
CA ALA A 285 2.55 -9.14 32.28
C ALA A 285 3.34 -7.96 31.67
N ALA A 286 3.48 -7.87 30.36
CA ALA A 286 4.20 -6.79 29.69
C ALA A 286 3.56 -5.42 29.98
N ASP A 287 4.38 -4.37 29.99
CA ASP A 287 3.91 -3.01 30.16
C ASP A 287 3.28 -2.45 28.87
N ALA A 288 3.79 -2.86 27.71
CA ALA A 288 3.24 -2.52 26.39
C ALA A 288 3.78 -3.43 25.29
N PHE A 289 3.05 -3.46 24.17
CA PHE A 289 3.55 -3.89 22.88
C PHE A 289 3.63 -2.72 21.91
N VAL A 290 4.64 -2.72 21.03
CA VAL A 290 4.75 -1.83 19.87
C VAL A 290 4.72 -2.69 18.62
N VAL A 291 3.73 -2.50 17.77
CA VAL A 291 3.63 -3.13 16.46
C VAL A 291 4.14 -2.15 15.41
N ASP A 292 5.28 -2.45 14.82
CA ASP A 292 5.94 -1.58 13.85
C ASP A 292 5.57 -1.99 12.42
N LEU A 293 4.72 -1.18 11.78
CA LEU A 293 4.28 -1.36 10.39
C LEU A 293 5.11 -0.55 9.38
N ARG A 294 6.23 0.06 9.78
CA ARG A 294 7.10 0.75 8.81
C ARG A 294 7.51 -0.21 7.69
N LYS A 295 7.55 0.27 6.43
CA LYS A 295 7.76 -0.49 5.17
C LYS A 295 6.58 -1.37 4.75
N ASN A 296 5.49 -1.45 5.51
CA ASN A 296 4.38 -2.33 5.18
C ASN A 296 3.37 -1.65 4.25
N GLY A 297 3.48 -1.92 2.96
CA GLY A 297 2.53 -1.46 1.94
C GLY A 297 1.37 -2.44 1.68
N GLY A 298 1.21 -3.49 2.47
CA GLY A 298 0.14 -4.49 2.31
C GLY A 298 0.62 -5.89 1.90
N GLY A 299 -0.30 -6.68 1.35
CA GLY A 299 -0.10 -8.09 0.98
C GLY A 299 -1.25 -8.98 1.44
N ASN A 300 -0.97 -9.99 2.28
CA ASN A 300 -1.96 -10.91 2.84
C ASN A 300 -2.32 -10.52 4.28
N SER A 301 -3.59 -10.20 4.51
CA SER A 301 -4.13 -9.76 5.80
C SER A 301 -4.07 -10.84 6.91
N MET A 302 -3.84 -12.10 6.56
CA MET A 302 -3.74 -13.19 7.53
C MET A 302 -2.62 -12.95 8.55
N TRP A 303 -1.49 -12.40 8.16
CA TRP A 303 -0.35 -12.19 9.05
C TRP A 303 -0.69 -11.30 10.25
N ALA A 304 -1.42 -10.23 10.02
CA ALA A 304 -1.90 -9.35 11.09
C ALA A 304 -2.97 -10.02 11.96
N ARG A 305 -3.89 -10.77 11.34
CA ARG A 305 -4.93 -11.50 12.06
C ARG A 305 -4.36 -12.57 12.98
N ASP A 306 -3.39 -13.33 12.49
CA ASP A 306 -2.75 -14.39 13.28
C ASP A 306 -1.95 -13.82 14.45
N PHE A 307 -1.27 -12.70 14.26
CA PHE A 307 -0.64 -11.96 15.36
C PHE A 307 -1.69 -11.47 16.38
N ALA A 308 -2.79 -10.87 15.92
CA ALA A 308 -3.86 -10.42 16.79
C ALA A 308 -4.47 -11.58 17.59
N ARG A 309 -4.69 -12.74 16.97
CA ARG A 309 -5.17 -13.96 17.64
C ARG A 309 -4.20 -14.45 18.72
N ALA A 310 -2.90 -14.40 18.44
CA ALA A 310 -1.88 -14.76 19.44
C ALA A 310 -1.92 -13.79 20.63
N LEU A 311 -2.09 -12.48 20.40
CA LEU A 311 -2.04 -11.46 21.44
C LEU A 311 -3.36 -11.33 22.23
N TRP A 312 -4.51 -11.19 21.56
CA TRP A 312 -5.80 -10.95 22.20
C TRP A 312 -6.67 -12.19 22.36
N GLY A 313 -6.30 -13.31 21.74
CA GLY A 313 -7.05 -14.56 21.74
C GLY A 313 -7.95 -14.72 20.54
N ALA A 314 -7.94 -15.91 19.93
CA ALA A 314 -8.61 -16.22 18.67
C ALA A 314 -10.11 -15.91 18.70
N SER A 315 -10.83 -16.38 19.70
CA SER A 315 -12.29 -16.18 19.81
C SER A 315 -12.71 -14.71 19.85
N ARG A 316 -11.93 -13.86 20.53
CA ARG A 316 -12.20 -12.40 20.58
C ARG A 316 -11.95 -11.72 19.25
N VAL A 317 -10.83 -12.04 18.61
CA VAL A 317 -10.47 -11.46 17.32
C VAL A 317 -11.50 -11.87 16.27
N ASP A 318 -11.87 -13.14 16.23
CA ASP A 318 -12.84 -13.66 15.26
C ASP A 318 -14.23 -13.06 15.46
N ALA A 319 -14.69 -12.92 16.71
CA ALA A 319 -15.95 -12.26 17.03
C ALA A 319 -15.94 -10.76 16.62
N ALA A 320 -14.85 -10.04 16.91
CA ALA A 320 -14.71 -8.63 16.55
C ALA A 320 -14.71 -8.43 15.03
N LEU A 321 -14.01 -9.29 14.28
CA LEU A 321 -13.98 -9.25 12.84
C LEU A 321 -15.30 -9.67 12.19
N ALA A 322 -15.98 -10.67 12.74
CA ALA A 322 -17.32 -11.07 12.29
C ALA A 322 -18.32 -9.91 12.45
N ALA A 323 -18.31 -9.23 13.60
CA ALA A 323 -19.15 -8.05 13.82
C ALA A 323 -18.79 -6.89 12.85
N PHE A 324 -17.49 -6.63 12.64
CA PHE A 324 -17.00 -5.59 11.73
C PHE A 324 -17.41 -5.84 10.28
N SER A 325 -17.38 -7.09 9.84
CA SER A 325 -17.70 -7.48 8.47
C SER A 325 -19.13 -8.00 8.26
N ALA A 326 -20.01 -7.89 9.28
CA ALA A 326 -21.33 -8.52 9.27
C ALA A 326 -22.20 -8.16 8.06
N ARG A 327 -22.10 -6.92 7.57
CA ARG A 327 -22.85 -6.42 6.42
C ARG A 327 -22.05 -6.38 5.13
N THR A 328 -20.76 -6.74 5.16
CA THR A 328 -19.89 -6.67 3.98
C THR A 328 -20.31 -7.70 2.95
N GLU A 329 -20.54 -7.23 1.74
CA GLU A 329 -20.75 -8.04 0.56
C GLU A 329 -19.53 -7.91 -0.36
N VAL A 330 -19.26 -8.94 -1.16
CA VAL A 330 -18.20 -8.94 -2.17
C VAL A 330 -18.88 -9.11 -3.54
N TRP A 331 -18.75 -8.07 -4.37
CA TRP A 331 -19.34 -8.05 -5.69
C TRP A 331 -18.26 -8.21 -6.75
N TRP A 332 -18.27 -9.36 -7.43
CA TRP A 332 -17.35 -9.67 -8.52
C TRP A 332 -17.88 -9.12 -9.84
N ARG A 333 -17.10 -8.28 -10.51
CA ARG A 333 -17.47 -7.76 -11.83
C ARG A 333 -17.50 -8.90 -12.86
N ALA A 334 -18.68 -9.37 -13.24
CA ALA A 334 -18.90 -10.41 -14.21
C ALA A 334 -18.63 -9.86 -15.63
N SER A 335 -17.39 -9.95 -16.07
CA SER A 335 -16.95 -9.66 -17.43
C SER A 335 -16.12 -10.82 -17.95
N PRO A 336 -16.05 -11.07 -19.29
CA PRO A 336 -15.35 -12.24 -19.81
C PRO A 336 -13.92 -12.37 -19.24
N ALA A 337 -13.09 -11.33 -19.40
CA ALA A 337 -11.70 -11.39 -18.96
C ALA A 337 -11.53 -11.48 -17.43
N ASN A 338 -12.42 -10.94 -16.63
CA ASN A 338 -12.38 -11.09 -15.17
C ASN A 338 -12.76 -12.53 -14.77
N THR A 339 -13.77 -13.11 -15.43
CA THR A 339 -14.20 -14.49 -15.19
C THR A 339 -13.11 -15.48 -15.54
N ASP A 340 -12.46 -15.30 -16.69
CA ASP A 340 -11.32 -16.14 -17.12
C ASP A 340 -10.14 -16.02 -16.14
N TYR A 341 -9.87 -14.82 -15.64
CA TYR A 341 -8.81 -14.63 -14.63
C TYR A 341 -9.11 -15.37 -13.32
N VAL A 342 -10.34 -15.33 -12.82
CA VAL A 342 -10.69 -16.03 -11.58
C VAL A 342 -10.67 -17.56 -11.79
N ALA A 343 -11.06 -18.05 -12.97
CA ALA A 343 -10.93 -19.47 -13.33
C ALA A 343 -9.45 -19.89 -13.42
N TRP A 344 -8.59 -19.06 -14.00
CA TRP A 344 -7.15 -19.29 -14.03
C TRP A 344 -6.56 -19.30 -12.62
N MET A 345 -6.98 -18.37 -11.75
CA MET A 345 -6.54 -18.32 -10.34
C MET A 345 -6.87 -19.61 -9.60
N ALA A 346 -8.04 -20.20 -9.84
CA ALA A 346 -8.40 -21.49 -9.26
C ALA A 346 -7.42 -22.61 -9.66
N ALA A 347 -7.07 -22.69 -10.94
CA ALA A 347 -6.10 -23.66 -11.44
C ALA A 347 -4.69 -23.43 -10.88
N GLU A 348 -4.31 -22.17 -10.68
CA GLU A 348 -3.02 -21.81 -10.11
C GLU A 348 -2.92 -22.21 -8.63
N LEU A 349 -3.98 -21.97 -7.85
CA LEU A 349 -4.06 -22.37 -6.45
C LEU A 349 -4.00 -23.89 -6.29
N ASP A 350 -4.62 -24.67 -7.19
CA ASP A 350 -4.49 -26.13 -7.21
C ASP A 350 -3.02 -26.54 -7.44
N ARG A 351 -2.32 -25.92 -8.40
CA ARG A 351 -0.91 -26.22 -8.68
C ARG A 351 0.01 -25.86 -7.48
N GLN A 352 -0.38 -24.90 -6.66
CA GLN A 352 0.33 -24.51 -5.46
C GLN A 352 -0.03 -25.35 -4.23
N GLY A 353 -0.88 -26.38 -4.37
CA GLY A 353 -1.30 -27.23 -3.27
C GLY A 353 -2.22 -26.52 -2.26
N GLN A 354 -3.04 -25.58 -2.74
CA GLN A 354 -4.00 -24.83 -1.93
C GLN A 354 -5.45 -25.20 -2.32
N PRO A 355 -5.92 -26.42 -2.01
CA PRO A 355 -7.19 -26.96 -2.50
C PRO A 355 -8.41 -26.13 -2.06
N ASP A 356 -8.42 -25.63 -0.82
CA ASP A 356 -9.53 -24.82 -0.30
C ASP A 356 -9.65 -23.47 -1.05
N GLY A 357 -8.51 -22.83 -1.29
CA GLY A 357 -8.44 -21.60 -2.09
C GLY A 357 -8.88 -21.84 -3.54
N ALA A 358 -8.47 -22.96 -4.12
CA ALA A 358 -8.86 -23.35 -5.46
C ALA A 358 -10.37 -23.64 -5.57
N ALA A 359 -10.94 -24.33 -4.61
CA ALA A 359 -12.39 -24.59 -4.54
C ALA A 359 -13.19 -23.28 -4.44
N TRP A 360 -12.78 -22.38 -3.53
CA TRP A 360 -13.36 -21.07 -3.43
C TRP A 360 -13.31 -20.28 -4.76
N ALA A 361 -12.14 -20.19 -5.38
CA ALA A 361 -11.98 -19.47 -6.65
C ALA A 361 -12.81 -20.09 -7.80
N ARG A 362 -12.94 -21.43 -7.85
CA ARG A 362 -13.84 -22.10 -8.79
C ARG A 362 -15.29 -21.67 -8.61
N THR A 363 -15.77 -21.67 -7.36
CA THR A 363 -17.13 -21.21 -7.03
C THR A 363 -17.38 -19.78 -7.50
N GLN A 364 -16.41 -18.88 -7.28
CA GLN A 364 -16.55 -17.50 -7.75
C GLN A 364 -16.56 -17.43 -9.29
N ALA A 365 -15.66 -18.14 -9.97
CA ALA A 365 -15.62 -18.17 -11.45
C ALA A 365 -16.90 -18.74 -12.07
N GLU A 366 -17.48 -19.78 -11.46
CA GLU A 366 -18.76 -20.36 -11.90
C GLU A 366 -19.92 -19.38 -11.69
N GLY A 367 -19.99 -18.71 -10.54
CA GLY A 367 -20.96 -17.66 -10.26
C GLY A 367 -20.85 -16.48 -11.21
N MET A 368 -19.62 -16.02 -11.52
CA MET A 368 -19.40 -14.97 -12.52
C MET A 368 -19.82 -15.41 -13.93
N ARG A 369 -19.58 -16.67 -14.30
CA ARG A 369 -20.01 -17.21 -15.61
C ARG A 369 -21.52 -17.29 -15.71
N ALA A 370 -22.20 -17.71 -14.65
CA ALA A 370 -23.66 -17.72 -14.58
C ALA A 370 -24.23 -16.30 -14.70
N ALA A 371 -23.69 -15.34 -13.95
CA ALA A 371 -24.09 -13.92 -14.03
C ALA A 371 -23.94 -13.38 -15.47
N LEU A 372 -22.81 -13.66 -16.14
CA LEU A 372 -22.61 -13.30 -17.55
C LEU A 372 -23.68 -13.91 -18.46
N GLY A 373 -24.02 -15.18 -18.26
CA GLY A 373 -25.06 -15.87 -19.05
C GLY A 373 -26.44 -15.25 -18.89
N HIS A 374 -26.72 -14.65 -17.76
CA HIS A 374 -27.98 -13.93 -17.46
C HIS A 374 -27.93 -12.43 -17.82
N GLY A 375 -26.79 -11.90 -18.30
CA GLY A 375 -26.62 -10.48 -18.58
C GLY A 375 -26.45 -9.61 -17.32
N GLU A 376 -26.12 -10.22 -16.17
CA GLU A 376 -25.90 -9.53 -14.91
C GLU A 376 -24.49 -8.92 -14.88
N LEU A 377 -24.36 -7.76 -14.24
CA LEU A 377 -23.09 -7.05 -14.14
C LEU A 377 -22.15 -7.59 -13.06
N PHE A 378 -22.72 -8.22 -12.04
CA PHE A 378 -21.98 -8.72 -10.88
C PHE A 378 -22.45 -10.09 -10.45
N HIS A 379 -21.51 -10.89 -10.01
CA HIS A 379 -21.75 -12.05 -9.14
C HIS A 379 -21.53 -11.59 -7.70
N VAL A 380 -22.53 -11.78 -6.83
CA VAL A 380 -22.43 -11.50 -5.40
C VAL A 380 -21.97 -12.75 -4.68
N GLU A 381 -20.79 -12.69 -4.08
CA GLU A 381 -20.23 -13.77 -3.28
C GLU A 381 -21.12 -14.00 -2.05
N ARG A 382 -21.73 -15.16 -1.97
CA ARG A 382 -22.53 -15.56 -0.82
C ARG A 382 -21.62 -16.05 0.29
N LYS A 383 -21.91 -15.61 1.51
CA LYS A 383 -21.33 -16.23 2.69
C LYS A 383 -21.97 -17.61 2.83
N GLU A 384 -21.19 -18.67 2.66
CA GLU A 384 -21.67 -19.98 3.08
C GLU A 384 -22.02 -19.93 4.56
N PRO A 385 -23.22 -20.42 4.97
CA PRO A 385 -23.49 -20.60 6.40
C PRO A 385 -22.38 -21.49 6.96
N ASP A 386 -21.76 -21.07 8.07
CA ASP A 386 -20.74 -21.89 8.73
C ASP A 386 -21.29 -23.31 8.95
N ALA A 387 -20.83 -24.26 8.12
CA ALA A 387 -21.10 -25.67 8.35
C ALA A 387 -20.48 -26.03 9.72
N ALA A 388 -21.32 -26.09 10.72
CA ALA A 388 -21.00 -26.41 12.12
C ALA A 388 -19.71 -25.73 12.59
N ALA A 389 -19.81 -24.44 12.96
CA ALA A 389 -18.71 -23.73 13.60
C ALA A 389 -18.14 -24.62 14.70
N ALA A 390 -16.85 -24.94 14.64
CA ALA A 390 -16.18 -25.60 15.74
C ALA A 390 -16.51 -24.85 17.03
N PRO A 391 -16.78 -25.55 18.14
CA PRO A 391 -17.11 -24.87 19.39
C PRO A 391 -16.06 -23.78 19.64
N PRO A 392 -16.48 -22.57 20.06
CA PRO A 392 -15.56 -21.48 20.26
C PRO A 392 -14.43 -21.93 21.18
N ALA A 393 -13.19 -21.70 20.79
CA ALA A 393 -12.05 -22.00 21.65
C ALA A 393 -12.26 -21.35 23.02
N ALA A 394 -11.88 -22.07 24.08
CA ALA A 394 -12.04 -21.56 25.44
C ALA A 394 -11.47 -20.13 25.52
N PRO A 395 -12.19 -19.18 26.15
CA PRO A 395 -11.73 -17.80 26.25
C PRO A 395 -10.41 -17.78 27.03
N VAL A 396 -9.38 -17.22 26.40
CA VAL A 396 -8.09 -16.97 27.04
C VAL A 396 -8.03 -15.52 27.53
N PRO A 397 -7.27 -15.22 28.61
CA PRO A 397 -7.05 -13.83 29.04
C PRO A 397 -6.50 -12.97 27.89
N ALA A 398 -7.05 -11.79 27.68
CA ALA A 398 -6.57 -10.86 26.67
C ALA A 398 -5.43 -10.00 27.20
N PHE A 399 -4.58 -9.51 26.31
CA PHE A 399 -3.64 -8.46 26.62
C PHE A 399 -4.41 -7.13 26.75
N GLU A 400 -4.33 -6.48 27.92
CA GLU A 400 -5.11 -5.28 28.26
C GLU A 400 -4.25 -4.02 28.36
N ARG A 401 -2.92 -4.17 28.42
CA ARG A 401 -1.99 -3.04 28.43
C ARG A 401 -1.91 -2.39 27.03
N PRO A 402 -1.40 -1.16 26.91
CA PRO A 402 -1.35 -0.46 25.64
C PRO A 402 -0.62 -1.25 24.53
N VAL A 403 -1.22 -1.26 23.34
CA VAL A 403 -0.62 -1.75 22.09
C VAL A 403 -0.45 -0.54 21.17
N TYR A 404 0.77 -0.07 21.03
CA TYR A 404 1.09 1.01 20.11
C TYR A 404 1.29 0.44 18.72
N VAL A 405 0.69 1.05 17.70
CA VAL A 405 0.88 0.66 16.30
C VAL A 405 1.55 1.82 15.57
N VAL A 406 2.76 1.61 15.10
CA VAL A 406 3.49 2.58 14.29
C VAL A 406 2.96 2.51 12.87
N VAL A 407 2.25 3.55 12.45
CA VAL A 407 1.60 3.65 11.15
C VAL A 407 2.48 4.47 10.20
N PRO A 408 2.96 3.89 9.08
CA PRO A 408 3.61 4.66 8.03
C PRO A 408 2.59 5.34 7.11
N GLY A 409 3.00 6.41 6.42
CA GLY A 409 2.12 7.16 5.51
C GLY A 409 1.64 6.38 4.29
N ASP A 410 2.35 5.34 3.91
CA ASP A 410 2.03 4.44 2.79
C ASP A 410 1.30 3.15 3.21
N CYS A 411 0.84 3.05 4.48
CA CYS A 411 0.04 1.92 4.94
C CYS A 411 -1.25 1.81 4.12
N ALA A 412 -1.30 0.83 3.22
CA ALA A 412 -2.39 0.58 2.26
C ALA A 412 -2.73 -0.91 2.18
N SER A 413 -3.85 -1.26 1.55
CA SER A 413 -4.25 -2.66 1.31
C SER A 413 -4.29 -3.47 2.61
N ALA A 414 -3.64 -4.62 2.69
CA ALA A 414 -3.61 -5.46 3.89
C ALA A 414 -3.00 -4.78 5.12
N CYS A 415 -2.20 -3.71 4.97
CA CYS A 415 -1.78 -2.87 6.08
C CYS A 415 -2.97 -2.14 6.71
N LEU A 416 -3.92 -1.65 5.91
CA LEU A 416 -5.18 -1.09 6.43
C LEU A 416 -6.06 -2.16 7.08
N ASP A 417 -6.06 -3.39 6.53
CA ASP A 417 -6.77 -4.51 7.17
C ASP A 417 -6.18 -4.86 8.55
N ALA A 418 -4.87 -4.68 8.73
CA ALA A 418 -4.26 -4.80 10.06
C ALA A 418 -4.78 -3.71 11.01
N LEU A 419 -4.92 -2.48 10.54
CA LEU A 419 -5.52 -1.39 11.34
C LEU A 419 -7.00 -1.66 11.62
N ASP A 420 -7.76 -2.24 10.66
CA ASP A 420 -9.13 -2.71 10.91
C ASP A 420 -9.18 -3.66 12.11
N VAL A 421 -8.25 -4.62 12.18
CA VAL A 421 -8.17 -5.60 13.28
C VAL A 421 -7.76 -4.93 14.58
N PHE A 422 -6.62 -4.24 14.58
CA PHE A 422 -6.02 -3.71 15.82
C PHE A 422 -6.90 -2.66 16.48
N THR A 423 -7.56 -1.79 15.72
CA THR A 423 -8.44 -0.75 16.25
C THR A 423 -9.77 -1.27 16.82
N ARG A 424 -10.08 -2.56 16.69
CA ARG A 424 -11.21 -3.20 17.42
C ARG A 424 -10.92 -3.38 18.90
N PHE A 425 -9.66 -3.25 19.31
CA PHE A 425 -9.25 -3.39 20.71
C PHE A 425 -8.99 -2.02 21.32
N PRO A 426 -9.67 -1.66 22.44
CA PRO A 426 -9.64 -0.29 22.98
C PRO A 426 -8.28 0.11 23.57
N ASN A 427 -7.41 -0.87 23.83
CA ASN A 427 -6.04 -0.64 24.27
C ASN A 427 -5.04 -0.33 23.11
N THR A 428 -5.52 -0.25 21.87
CA THR A 428 -4.69 0.11 20.71
C THR A 428 -4.52 1.62 20.59
N VAL A 429 -3.27 2.07 20.39
CA VAL A 429 -2.90 3.47 20.18
C VAL A 429 -2.12 3.59 18.87
N LEU A 430 -2.69 4.25 17.89
CA LEU A 430 -1.99 4.52 16.63
C LEU A 430 -1.01 5.68 16.82
N ILE A 431 0.25 5.48 16.44
CA ILE A 431 1.30 6.50 16.48
C ILE A 431 2.00 6.59 15.12
N GLY A 432 2.61 7.71 14.80
CA GLY A 432 3.36 7.90 13.56
C GLY A 432 2.70 8.86 12.59
N ALA A 433 2.34 8.41 11.40
CA ALA A 433 1.65 9.18 10.36
C ALA A 433 0.16 8.79 10.28
N PRO A 434 -0.68 9.59 9.61
CA PRO A 434 -1.93 9.10 9.05
C PRO A 434 -1.64 7.96 8.05
N SER A 435 -2.52 6.97 7.96
CA SER A 435 -2.39 5.95 6.92
C SER A 435 -2.65 6.52 5.52
N SER A 436 -2.26 5.82 4.49
CA SER A 436 -2.87 5.95 3.16
C SER A 436 -4.34 5.50 3.23
N ALA A 437 -5.02 5.50 2.10
CA ALA A 437 -6.36 4.99 1.97
C ALA A 437 -6.49 4.11 0.73
N ASP A 438 -7.45 3.20 0.75
CA ASP A 438 -7.81 2.40 -0.42
C ASP A 438 -9.23 2.70 -0.87
N SER A 439 -9.45 2.50 -2.17
CA SER A 439 -10.79 2.32 -2.71
C SER A 439 -11.38 0.97 -2.26
N THR A 440 -12.67 0.77 -2.51
CA THR A 440 -13.31 -0.53 -2.27
C THR A 440 -12.98 -1.58 -3.35
N TYR A 441 -12.26 -1.19 -4.41
CA TYR A 441 -11.95 -2.03 -5.57
C TYR A 441 -10.70 -2.87 -5.32
N MET A 442 -10.81 -4.18 -5.43
CA MET A 442 -9.76 -5.13 -5.02
C MET A 442 -9.63 -6.29 -6.02
N GLU A 443 -8.64 -7.15 -5.77
CA GLU A 443 -8.31 -8.33 -6.58
C GLU A 443 -7.89 -7.94 -7.99
N VAL A 444 -6.62 -7.49 -8.10
CA VAL A 444 -6.10 -6.89 -9.34
C VAL A 444 -5.58 -7.95 -10.29
N ARG A 445 -6.13 -8.01 -11.49
CA ARG A 445 -5.51 -8.70 -12.63
C ARG A 445 -4.70 -7.73 -13.50
N ARG A 446 -3.88 -8.29 -14.36
CA ARG A 446 -3.12 -7.54 -15.36
C ARG A 446 -3.59 -7.88 -16.77
N HIS A 447 -3.71 -6.86 -17.61
CA HIS A 447 -3.91 -7.00 -19.05
C HIS A 447 -2.67 -6.45 -19.77
N ASN A 448 -1.91 -7.34 -20.44
CA ASN A 448 -0.69 -6.93 -21.12
C ASN A 448 -1.03 -6.14 -22.38
N LEU A 449 -0.32 -5.04 -22.60
CA LEU A 449 -0.50 -4.21 -23.79
C LEU A 449 0.32 -4.74 -24.97
N ALA A 450 -0.17 -4.50 -26.19
CA ALA A 450 0.50 -4.90 -27.42
C ALA A 450 1.88 -4.21 -27.59
N SER A 451 2.06 -3.03 -27.01
CA SER A 451 3.34 -2.32 -27.01
C SER A 451 4.44 -3.07 -26.22
N GLY A 452 4.06 -3.94 -25.27
CA GLY A 452 4.98 -4.56 -24.31
C GLY A 452 5.54 -3.60 -23.25
N LEU A 453 5.27 -2.27 -23.36
CA LEU A 453 5.84 -1.24 -22.50
C LEU A 453 5.13 -1.15 -21.14
N ALA A 454 3.87 -1.53 -21.08
CA ALA A 454 3.07 -1.51 -19.86
C ALA A 454 2.02 -2.63 -19.83
N ALA A 455 1.36 -2.78 -18.68
CA ALA A 455 0.15 -3.60 -18.51
C ALA A 455 -0.92 -2.80 -17.76
N VAL A 456 -2.19 -2.99 -18.12
CA VAL A 456 -3.31 -2.39 -17.39
C VAL A 456 -3.57 -3.19 -16.13
N ARG A 457 -3.68 -2.50 -14.99
CA ARG A 457 -4.17 -3.05 -13.72
C ARG A 457 -5.67 -2.85 -13.63
N VAL A 458 -6.40 -3.91 -13.37
CA VAL A 458 -7.86 -3.89 -13.29
C VAL A 458 -8.32 -4.65 -12.05
N PRO A 459 -8.96 -4.00 -11.09
CA PRO A 459 -9.69 -4.68 -10.02
C PRO A 459 -10.81 -5.55 -10.58
N ASN A 460 -11.02 -6.73 -9.98
CA ASN A 460 -12.06 -7.67 -10.42
C ASN A 460 -13.30 -7.63 -9.53
N LYS A 461 -13.18 -7.10 -8.31
CA LYS A 461 -14.27 -7.06 -7.33
C LYS A 461 -14.31 -5.75 -6.57
N MET A 462 -15.43 -5.49 -5.93
CA MET A 462 -15.58 -4.41 -4.96
C MET A 462 -16.23 -4.90 -3.68
N TYR A 463 -15.91 -4.24 -2.57
CA TYR A 463 -16.59 -4.43 -1.31
C TYR A 463 -17.74 -3.46 -1.17
N VAL A 464 -18.91 -3.98 -0.85
CA VAL A 464 -20.12 -3.22 -0.59
C VAL A 464 -20.46 -3.33 0.91
N HIS A 465 -20.87 -2.26 1.54
CA HIS A 465 -21.15 -2.18 2.99
C HIS A 465 -19.99 -2.66 3.88
N ARG A 466 -18.77 -2.45 3.44
CA ARG A 466 -17.58 -2.78 4.24
C ARG A 466 -17.54 -1.96 5.52
N GLY A 467 -17.11 -2.56 6.63
CA GLY A 467 -16.93 -1.87 7.92
C GLY A 467 -15.94 -0.71 7.86
N ARG A 468 -14.91 -0.77 6.99
CA ARG A 468 -14.08 0.38 6.59
C ARG A 468 -14.69 1.05 5.37
N PRO A 469 -15.20 2.29 5.47
CA PRO A 469 -15.70 3.06 4.33
C PRO A 469 -14.65 3.24 3.22
N ASP A 470 -15.11 3.52 2.01
CA ASP A 470 -14.25 3.91 0.89
C ASP A 470 -13.34 5.07 1.28
N ARG A 471 -12.06 4.96 0.96
CA ARG A 471 -11.03 5.98 1.23
C ARG A 471 -10.89 6.42 2.68
N GLN A 472 -11.26 5.59 3.63
CA GLN A 472 -11.02 5.87 5.04
C GLN A 472 -9.52 5.91 5.34
N VAL A 473 -9.09 7.00 5.99
CA VAL A 473 -7.77 7.19 6.56
C VAL A 473 -7.80 6.90 8.06
N TYR A 474 -6.87 6.11 8.56
CA TYR A 474 -6.63 5.95 9.98
C TYR A 474 -5.73 7.08 10.48
N GLN A 475 -6.22 7.88 11.41
CA GLN A 475 -5.45 8.97 12.02
C GLN A 475 -4.60 8.43 13.16
N ALA A 476 -3.33 8.80 13.22
CA ALA A 476 -2.51 8.53 14.39
C ALA A 476 -2.99 9.40 15.58
N ALA A 477 -3.21 8.76 16.74
CA ALA A 477 -3.53 9.47 17.97
C ALA A 477 -2.35 10.33 18.43
N ILE A 478 -1.11 9.91 18.11
CA ILE A 478 0.12 10.64 18.37
C ILE A 478 0.90 10.74 17.07
N LEU A 479 0.90 11.93 16.47
CA LEU A 479 1.74 12.20 15.29
C LEU A 479 3.21 12.28 15.70
N VAL A 480 4.08 11.59 14.95
CA VAL A 480 5.53 11.62 15.18
C VAL A 480 6.18 12.56 14.18
N THR A 481 6.33 13.82 14.58
CA THR A 481 6.84 14.89 13.72
C THR A 481 8.37 15.00 13.68
N ASP A 482 9.10 14.19 14.44
CA ASP A 482 10.57 14.15 14.32
C ASP A 482 10.97 13.69 12.89
N PRO A 483 11.90 14.38 12.22
CA PRO A 483 12.41 13.96 10.92
C PRO A 483 13.00 12.55 10.92
N VAL A 484 13.53 12.06 12.03
CA VAL A 484 14.13 10.75 12.17
C VAL A 484 13.18 9.77 12.84
N TRP A 485 12.78 8.74 12.11
CA TRP A 485 11.93 7.67 12.63
C TRP A 485 12.77 6.43 13.01
N SER A 486 13.67 6.59 13.97
CA SER A 486 14.38 5.45 14.58
C SER A 486 13.51 4.74 15.63
N VAL A 487 13.85 3.48 15.92
CA VAL A 487 13.24 2.75 17.05
C VAL A 487 13.37 3.57 18.35
N ASP A 488 14.54 4.18 18.60
CA ASP A 488 14.75 4.99 19.79
C ASP A 488 13.85 6.25 19.84
N THR A 489 13.69 6.95 18.71
CA THR A 489 12.77 8.09 18.62
C THR A 489 11.32 7.68 18.90
N LEU A 490 10.89 6.57 18.33
CA LEU A 490 9.54 6.04 18.51
C LEU A 490 9.33 5.53 19.94
N LEU A 491 10.34 4.88 20.54
CA LEU A 491 10.29 4.45 21.93
C LEU A 491 10.12 5.62 22.90
N LYS A 492 10.81 6.74 22.70
CA LYS A 492 10.62 7.96 23.52
C LYS A 492 9.17 8.45 23.49
N VAL A 493 8.51 8.36 22.33
CA VAL A 493 7.09 8.72 22.20
C VAL A 493 6.22 7.75 23.02
N VAL A 494 6.48 6.44 22.91
CA VAL A 494 5.77 5.40 23.65
C VAL A 494 5.98 5.56 25.17
N GLU A 495 7.23 5.71 25.62
CA GLU A 495 7.59 5.91 27.04
C GLU A 495 6.92 7.16 27.61
N SER A 496 6.92 8.26 26.86
CA SER A 496 6.24 9.50 27.27
C SER A 496 4.73 9.31 27.42
N ASP A 497 4.07 8.55 26.54
CA ASP A 497 2.64 8.26 26.66
C ASP A 497 2.33 7.30 27.82
N LEU A 498 3.14 6.25 27.99
CA LEU A 498 3.03 5.33 29.13
C LEU A 498 3.13 6.04 30.48
N ALA A 499 4.08 6.97 30.61
CA ALA A 499 4.25 7.76 31.82
C ALA A 499 3.01 8.63 32.13
N ARG A 500 2.36 9.17 31.09
CA ARG A 500 1.09 9.93 31.26
C ARG A 500 -0.09 9.06 31.67
N ARG A 501 -0.14 7.81 31.20
CA ARG A 501 -1.23 6.87 31.50
C ARG A 501 -1.11 6.24 32.89
N GLN A 502 0.07 6.28 33.50
CA GLN A 502 0.36 5.72 34.82
C GLN A 502 0.93 6.79 35.74
N PRO A 503 0.19 7.88 36.06
CA PRO A 503 0.69 8.87 37.02
C PRO A 503 0.77 8.23 38.39
N GLY A 504 1.97 7.82 38.83
CA GLY A 504 2.19 7.37 40.21
C GLY A 504 2.75 5.97 40.41
N ARG A 505 3.50 5.40 39.47
CA ARG A 505 4.40 4.28 39.73
C ARG A 505 5.83 4.70 39.93
#